data_99c84b32227eb4b29e6edc51bb48c24f
#
_entry.id   99c84b32227eb4b29e6edc51bb48c24f
#
_cell.length_a   1.000
_cell.length_b   1.000
_cell.length_c   1.000
_cell.angle_alpha   90.00
_cell.angle_beta   90.00
_cell.angle_gamma   90.00
#
_symmetry.space_group_name_H-M   'P 1'
#
loop_
_entity.id
_entity.type
_entity.pdbx_description
1 polymer ?
#
loop_
_entity_poly.entity_id
_entity_poly.type
_entity_poly.pdbx_seq_one_letter_code
_entity_poly.pdbx_strand_id
1 'polypeptide(L)'
;KVSFSVGEVTGNGKWSAKDDKFSLTIEGEEMVGTIGENNISFDDMLGMGVKVIFAKEGTDAMDPARYLTKEEKVVIGEWAAESVEELLGDGPQTSMEGVENISDALRLNFKDDRNVAVVYKGEEIGTFPWSVAMGYCMIESENPSLSVTINDDDTLKVDYSDDEDYYTFHCVKSDSK
;
A
#
# COMPACT_ATOMS: atom_id res chain seq x y z
N LYS A 1 -9.29 -29.18 -14.01
CA LYS A 1 -9.93 -28.47 -12.87
C LYS A 1 -8.87 -27.62 -12.20
N VAL A 2 -9.22 -26.42 -11.82
CA VAL A 2 -8.42 -25.51 -11.01
C VAL A 2 -9.25 -25.07 -9.80
N SER A 3 -8.63 -24.95 -8.66
CA SER A 3 -9.16 -24.23 -7.49
C SER A 3 -8.30 -23.00 -7.26
N PHE A 4 -8.91 -21.90 -6.84
CA PHE A 4 -8.21 -20.67 -6.53
C PHE A 4 -8.77 -20.05 -5.25
N SER A 5 -7.99 -19.20 -4.64
CA SER A 5 -8.39 -18.38 -3.50
C SER A 5 -7.79 -16.99 -3.68
N VAL A 6 -8.61 -15.95 -3.55
CA VAL A 6 -8.20 -14.55 -3.56
C VAL A 6 -8.93 -13.87 -2.41
N GLY A 7 -8.19 -13.56 -1.36
CA GLY A 7 -8.79 -13.13 -0.10
C GLY A 7 -9.75 -14.22 0.44
N GLU A 8 -10.98 -13.85 0.73
CA GLU A 8 -12.03 -14.78 1.20
C GLU A 8 -12.76 -15.50 0.07
N VAL A 9 -12.51 -15.11 -1.20
CA VAL A 9 -13.17 -15.70 -2.37
C VAL A 9 -12.45 -16.99 -2.77
N THR A 10 -13.16 -18.10 -2.78
CA THR A 10 -12.67 -19.39 -3.26
C THR A 10 -13.58 -19.92 -4.36
N GLY A 11 -13.01 -20.57 -5.35
CA GLY A 11 -13.79 -21.10 -6.46
C GLY A 11 -13.14 -22.28 -7.15
N ASN A 12 -13.93 -22.97 -7.94
CA ASN A 12 -13.49 -24.03 -8.85
C ASN A 12 -13.85 -23.67 -10.28
N GLY A 13 -12.94 -23.87 -11.21
CA GLY A 13 -13.16 -23.56 -12.60
C GLY A 13 -12.57 -24.57 -13.55
N LYS A 14 -12.74 -24.29 -14.84
CA LYS A 14 -12.01 -24.92 -15.93
C LYS A 14 -10.94 -23.96 -16.41
N TRP A 15 -9.84 -24.51 -16.88
CA TRP A 15 -8.77 -23.70 -17.44
C TRP A 15 -8.26 -24.29 -18.75
N SER A 16 -7.72 -23.44 -19.57
CA SER A 16 -6.91 -23.82 -20.73
C SER A 16 -5.71 -22.88 -20.85
N ALA A 17 -4.65 -23.34 -21.46
CA ALA A 17 -3.49 -22.54 -21.79
C ALA A 17 -3.15 -22.74 -23.26
N LYS A 18 -2.94 -21.65 -23.98
CA LYS A 18 -2.52 -21.65 -25.37
C LYS A 18 -1.62 -20.45 -25.64
N ASP A 19 -0.45 -20.71 -26.17
CA ASP A 19 0.60 -19.72 -26.39
C ASP A 19 0.95 -19.03 -25.07
N ASP A 20 0.82 -17.71 -24.98
CA ASP A 20 1.03 -16.88 -23.78
C ASP A 20 -0.26 -16.54 -23.03
N LYS A 21 -1.39 -17.20 -23.35
CA LYS A 21 -2.69 -16.93 -22.74
C LYS A 21 -3.14 -18.07 -21.84
N PHE A 22 -3.64 -17.69 -20.68
CA PHE A 22 -4.30 -18.56 -19.70
C PHE A 22 -5.76 -18.16 -19.59
N SER A 23 -6.67 -19.05 -20.00
CA SER A 23 -8.11 -18.83 -19.83
C SER A 23 -8.61 -19.59 -18.61
N LEU A 24 -9.35 -18.90 -17.75
CA LEU A 24 -10.01 -19.44 -16.57
C LEU A 24 -11.51 -19.19 -16.68
N THR A 25 -12.32 -20.24 -16.64
CA THR A 25 -13.79 -20.13 -16.67
C THR A 25 -14.35 -20.50 -15.29
N ILE A 26 -15.04 -19.56 -14.66
CA ILE A 26 -15.70 -19.71 -13.36
C ILE A 26 -17.15 -19.31 -13.52
N GLU A 27 -18.06 -20.19 -13.12
CA GLU A 27 -19.50 -19.93 -13.16
C GLU A 27 -20.03 -19.49 -14.53
N GLY A 28 -19.31 -19.83 -15.60
CA GLY A 28 -19.67 -19.49 -16.97
C GLY A 28 -19.00 -18.21 -17.50
N GLU A 29 -18.34 -17.45 -16.66
CA GLU A 29 -17.56 -16.28 -17.06
C GLU A 29 -16.12 -16.68 -17.37
N GLU A 30 -15.61 -16.21 -18.50
CA GLU A 30 -14.23 -16.45 -18.92
C GLU A 30 -13.35 -15.23 -18.61
N MET A 31 -12.26 -15.48 -17.91
CA MET A 31 -11.19 -14.52 -17.68
C MET A 31 -9.95 -14.95 -18.41
N VAL A 32 -9.29 -14.00 -19.07
CA VAL A 32 -8.06 -14.27 -19.83
C VAL A 32 -6.89 -13.56 -19.17
N GLY A 33 -5.91 -14.33 -18.72
CA GLY A 33 -4.65 -13.85 -18.21
C GLY A 33 -3.50 -14.06 -19.18
N THR A 34 -2.38 -13.43 -18.88
CA THR A 34 -1.12 -13.58 -19.63
C THR A 34 -0.17 -14.48 -18.83
N ILE A 35 0.40 -15.48 -19.52
CA ILE A 35 1.42 -16.37 -18.95
C ILE A 35 2.78 -15.70 -19.11
N GLY A 36 3.43 -15.40 -17.97
CA GLY A 36 4.83 -15.00 -17.91
C GLY A 36 5.75 -16.19 -17.59
N GLU A 37 7.02 -15.91 -17.39
CA GLU A 37 8.02 -16.96 -17.13
C GLU A 37 7.71 -17.75 -15.84
N ASN A 38 7.36 -17.06 -14.75
CA ASN A 38 7.06 -17.65 -13.46
C ASN A 38 5.77 -17.09 -12.84
N ASN A 39 4.87 -16.54 -13.63
CA ASN A 39 3.60 -15.97 -13.15
C ASN A 39 2.49 -16.09 -14.20
N ILE A 40 1.27 -15.87 -13.73
CA ILE A 40 0.09 -15.62 -14.55
C ILE A 40 -0.53 -14.33 -14.06
N SER A 41 -0.77 -13.37 -14.94
CA SER A 41 -1.37 -12.09 -14.59
C SER A 41 -2.72 -11.89 -15.26
N PHE A 42 -3.68 -11.34 -14.52
CA PHE A 42 -4.97 -10.89 -15.00
C PHE A 42 -5.06 -9.39 -14.76
N ASP A 43 -5.28 -8.59 -15.79
CA ASP A 43 -5.33 -7.12 -15.65
C ASP A 43 -6.64 -6.64 -15.04
N ASP A 44 -7.71 -7.42 -15.19
CA ASP A 44 -9.02 -7.16 -14.58
C ASP A 44 -9.66 -8.50 -14.18
N MET A 45 -9.36 -8.96 -12.98
CA MET A 45 -9.91 -10.22 -12.50
C MET A 45 -11.33 -10.01 -11.96
N LEU A 46 -12.29 -10.75 -12.49
CA LEU A 46 -13.72 -10.69 -12.10
C LEU A 46 -14.39 -9.32 -12.35
N GLY A 47 -13.87 -8.49 -13.26
CA GLY A 47 -14.44 -7.18 -13.55
C GLY A 47 -14.30 -6.16 -12.41
N MET A 48 -13.36 -6.39 -11.50
CA MET A 48 -13.14 -5.52 -10.33
C MET A 48 -12.19 -4.37 -10.60
N GLY A 49 -11.62 -4.26 -11.82
CA GLY A 49 -10.61 -3.25 -12.16
C GLY A 49 -9.26 -3.46 -11.44
N VAL A 50 -9.05 -4.64 -10.87
CA VAL A 50 -7.84 -4.96 -10.09
C VAL A 50 -6.98 -5.95 -10.85
N LYS A 51 -5.69 -5.62 -10.97
CA LYS A 51 -4.68 -6.54 -11.50
C LYS A 51 -4.31 -7.58 -10.45
N VAL A 52 -4.44 -8.86 -10.82
CA VAL A 52 -4.06 -9.99 -9.95
C VAL A 52 -2.92 -10.76 -10.60
N ILE A 53 -1.91 -11.09 -9.82
CA ILE A 53 -0.73 -11.84 -10.27
C ILE A 53 -0.58 -13.09 -9.40
N PHE A 54 -0.61 -14.25 -10.03
CA PHE A 54 -0.30 -15.52 -9.41
C PHE A 54 1.15 -15.86 -9.70
N ALA A 55 2.01 -15.73 -8.70
CA ALA A 55 3.42 -16.07 -8.79
C ALA A 55 3.65 -17.55 -8.51
N LYS A 56 4.62 -18.14 -9.20
CA LYS A 56 5.03 -19.51 -8.95
C LYS A 56 5.86 -19.56 -7.67
N GLU A 57 5.46 -20.42 -6.75
CA GLU A 57 6.14 -20.64 -5.48
C GLU A 57 7.63 -20.96 -5.66
N GLY A 58 8.47 -20.37 -4.80
CA GLY A 58 9.92 -20.60 -4.80
C GLY A 58 10.67 -19.92 -5.94
N THR A 59 10.05 -18.98 -6.63
CA THR A 59 10.70 -18.17 -7.67
C THR A 59 10.76 -16.69 -7.28
N ASP A 60 11.58 -15.93 -8.00
CA ASP A 60 11.68 -14.48 -7.87
C ASP A 60 10.39 -13.72 -8.27
N ALA A 61 9.45 -14.41 -8.94
CA ALA A 61 8.13 -13.86 -9.22
C ALA A 61 7.29 -13.64 -7.94
N MET A 62 7.67 -14.22 -6.81
CA MET A 62 7.02 -13.95 -5.51
C MET A 62 7.46 -12.64 -4.85
N ASP A 63 8.52 -12.01 -5.35
CA ASP A 63 8.97 -10.72 -4.84
C ASP A 63 7.99 -9.61 -5.24
N PRO A 64 7.27 -8.97 -4.29
CA PRO A 64 6.30 -7.93 -4.57
C PRO A 64 6.92 -6.67 -5.18
N ALA A 65 8.21 -6.40 -4.93
CA ALA A 65 8.94 -5.26 -5.48
C ALA A 65 8.93 -5.22 -7.02
N ARG A 66 8.83 -6.37 -7.67
CA ARG A 66 8.76 -6.50 -9.14
C ARG A 66 7.48 -5.93 -9.75
N TYR A 67 6.42 -5.80 -8.97
CA TYR A 67 5.08 -5.43 -9.42
C TYR A 67 4.61 -4.08 -8.90
N LEU A 68 5.51 -3.32 -8.32
CA LEU A 68 5.21 -1.96 -7.86
C LEU A 68 4.81 -1.07 -9.04
N THR A 69 3.67 -0.40 -8.90
CA THR A 69 3.21 0.61 -9.85
C THR A 69 4.09 1.85 -9.79
N LYS A 70 3.88 2.78 -10.72
CA LYS A 70 4.58 4.08 -10.67
C LYS A 70 4.20 4.88 -9.44
N GLU A 71 2.94 4.85 -9.04
CA GLU A 71 2.41 5.53 -7.85
C GLU A 71 2.95 4.93 -6.57
N GLU A 72 3.01 3.58 -6.47
CA GLU A 72 3.62 2.90 -5.34
C GLU A 72 5.12 3.26 -5.18
N LYS A 73 5.85 3.40 -6.29
CA LYS A 73 7.28 3.80 -6.26
C LYS A 73 7.52 5.21 -5.74
N VAL A 74 6.55 6.11 -5.84
CA VAL A 74 6.66 7.48 -5.30
C VAL A 74 6.75 7.44 -3.78
N VAL A 75 5.94 6.60 -3.12
CA VAL A 75 5.88 6.55 -1.64
C VAL A 75 7.03 5.77 -1.01
N ILE A 76 7.74 4.92 -1.75
CA ILE A 76 8.88 4.16 -1.21
C ILE A 76 9.93 5.09 -0.58
N GLY A 77 10.36 4.76 0.62
CA GLY A 77 11.40 5.46 1.37
C GLY A 77 10.92 5.99 2.72
N GLU A 78 11.75 6.81 3.33
CA GLU A 78 11.50 7.39 4.64
C GLU A 78 10.85 8.76 4.51
N TRP A 79 9.82 9.00 5.31
CA TRP A 79 9.06 10.24 5.39
C TRP A 79 8.99 10.68 6.84
N ALA A 80 9.11 11.98 7.07
CA ALA A 80 9.01 12.57 8.39
C ALA A 80 8.09 13.79 8.37
N ALA A 81 7.40 14.03 9.46
CA ALA A 81 6.58 15.21 9.62
C ALA A 81 7.41 16.49 9.55
N GLU A 82 6.96 17.46 8.76
CA GLU A 82 7.45 18.83 8.71
C GLU A 82 6.52 19.76 9.49
N SER A 83 5.22 19.45 9.50
CA SER A 83 4.23 20.14 10.32
C SER A 83 3.07 19.22 10.69
N VAL A 84 2.30 19.65 11.68
CA VAL A 84 1.10 18.98 12.19
C VAL A 84 -0.05 19.97 12.33
N GLU A 85 -1.26 19.53 12.05
CA GLU A 85 -2.50 20.27 12.29
C GLU A 85 -3.38 19.49 13.26
N GLU A 86 -3.94 20.18 14.25
CA GLU A 86 -5.02 19.66 15.08
C GLU A 86 -6.37 19.91 14.39
N LEU A 87 -7.36 19.04 14.61
CA LEU A 87 -8.69 19.09 13.97
C LEU A 87 -9.40 20.44 14.11
N LEU A 88 -9.16 21.18 15.22
CA LEU A 88 -9.75 22.49 15.51
C LEU A 88 -8.66 23.54 15.79
N GLY A 89 -7.44 23.31 15.31
CA GLY A 89 -6.30 24.20 15.51
C GLY A 89 -6.26 25.39 14.56
N ASP A 90 -5.29 26.28 14.77
CA ASP A 90 -5.09 27.51 13.99
C ASP A 90 -4.30 27.26 12.67
N GLY A 91 -4.21 26.00 12.21
CA GLY A 91 -3.46 25.58 11.02
C GLY A 91 -2.12 24.89 11.34
N PRO A 92 -1.27 24.66 10.30
CA PRO A 92 -0.05 23.88 10.47
C PRO A 92 0.91 24.46 11.51
N GLN A 93 1.39 23.60 12.42
CA GLN A 93 2.36 23.92 13.45
C GLN A 93 3.65 23.13 13.19
N THR A 94 4.81 23.74 13.46
CA THR A 94 6.12 23.10 13.35
C THR A 94 6.64 22.55 14.68
N SER A 95 5.78 22.47 15.69
CA SER A 95 6.05 21.88 17.00
C SER A 95 4.83 21.11 17.47
N MET A 96 5.04 20.07 18.26
CA MET A 96 4.00 19.24 18.85
C MET A 96 4.37 18.91 20.28
N GLU A 97 3.39 18.91 21.20
CA GLU A 97 3.62 18.52 22.58
C GLU A 97 4.12 17.07 22.69
N GLY A 98 5.10 16.84 23.52
CA GLY A 98 5.66 15.52 23.77
C GLY A 98 6.77 15.10 22.82
N VAL A 99 7.15 15.93 21.81
CA VAL A 99 8.31 15.67 20.93
C VAL A 99 9.28 16.84 20.91
N GLU A 100 10.57 16.53 20.81
CA GLU A 100 11.62 17.57 20.75
C GLU A 100 11.70 18.19 19.34
N ASN A 101 11.58 17.34 18.30
CA ASN A 101 11.59 17.77 16.90
C ASN A 101 10.31 17.31 16.21
N ILE A 102 9.73 18.16 15.38
CA ILE A 102 8.52 17.81 14.63
C ILE A 102 8.69 16.57 13.76
N SER A 103 9.88 16.31 13.22
CA SER A 103 10.22 15.12 12.47
C SER A 103 10.12 13.81 13.26
N ASP A 104 10.07 13.88 14.60
CA ASP A 104 9.88 12.74 15.48
C ASP A 104 8.40 12.53 15.83
N ALA A 105 7.53 13.49 15.48
CA ALA A 105 6.09 13.38 15.72
C ALA A 105 5.46 12.22 14.92
N LEU A 106 5.80 12.12 13.63
CA LEU A 106 5.42 10.99 12.79
C LEU A 106 6.54 10.68 11.79
N ARG A 107 6.93 9.41 11.74
CA ARG A 107 7.80 8.89 10.67
C ARG A 107 7.18 7.63 10.06
N LEU A 108 7.28 7.54 8.73
CA LEU A 108 6.82 6.42 7.94
C LEU A 108 7.98 5.91 7.08
N ASN A 109 8.24 4.61 7.12
CA ASN A 109 9.23 3.99 6.23
C ASN A 109 8.53 2.95 5.34
N PHE A 110 8.18 3.37 4.12
CA PHE A 110 7.56 2.52 3.11
C PHE A 110 8.62 1.67 2.42
N LYS A 111 8.45 0.35 2.50
CA LYS A 111 9.34 -0.62 1.87
C LYS A 111 8.74 -1.18 0.58
N ASP A 112 9.59 -1.68 -0.29
CA ASP A 112 9.22 -2.27 -1.58
C ASP A 112 8.50 -3.63 -1.44
N ASP A 113 8.56 -4.25 -0.27
CA ASP A 113 7.78 -5.43 0.09
C ASP A 113 6.32 -5.14 0.49
N ARG A 114 5.86 -3.87 0.30
CA ARG A 114 4.55 -3.36 0.68
C ARG A 114 4.26 -3.39 2.18
N ASN A 115 5.30 -3.26 2.99
CA ASN A 115 5.18 -2.99 4.41
C ASN A 115 5.65 -1.57 4.72
N VAL A 116 4.99 -0.90 5.66
CA VAL A 116 5.38 0.41 6.19
C VAL A 116 5.62 0.31 7.69
N ALA A 117 6.80 0.70 8.13
CA ALA A 117 7.07 0.89 9.55
C ALA A 117 6.61 2.29 9.97
N VAL A 118 5.89 2.36 11.07
CA VAL A 118 5.29 3.60 11.58
C VAL A 118 5.85 3.91 12.95
N VAL A 119 6.38 5.13 13.10
CA VAL A 119 6.88 5.68 14.38
C VAL A 119 6.06 6.91 14.71
N TYR A 120 5.47 6.96 15.91
CA TYR A 120 4.69 8.07 16.42
C TYR A 120 5.24 8.54 17.76
N LYS A 121 5.44 9.85 17.90
CA LYS A 121 6.08 10.48 19.09
C LYS A 121 7.40 9.80 19.50
N GLY A 122 8.18 9.36 18.49
CA GLY A 122 9.48 8.69 18.71
C GLY A 122 9.39 7.18 19.03
N GLU A 123 8.20 6.62 19.20
CA GLU A 123 8.00 5.20 19.49
C GLU A 123 7.50 4.44 18.24
N GLU A 124 8.08 3.26 17.97
CA GLU A 124 7.59 2.39 16.90
C GLU A 124 6.26 1.77 17.30
N ILE A 125 5.19 2.09 16.56
CA ILE A 125 3.84 1.57 16.81
C ILE A 125 3.52 0.32 15.98
N GLY A 126 4.29 0.02 14.96
CA GLY A 126 4.18 -1.22 14.22
C GLY A 126 4.65 -1.14 12.76
N THR A 127 4.51 -2.30 12.12
CA THR A 127 4.72 -2.45 10.68
C THR A 127 3.43 -3.00 10.07
N PHE A 128 2.91 -2.33 9.05
CA PHE A 128 1.60 -2.60 8.47
C PHE A 128 1.70 -2.78 6.95
N PRO A 129 0.85 -3.62 6.33
CA PRO A 129 0.72 -3.66 4.89
C PRO A 129 0.21 -2.32 4.34
N TRP A 130 0.65 -1.97 3.13
CA TRP A 130 0.16 -0.80 2.42
C TRP A 130 -0.07 -1.07 0.94
N SER A 131 -0.94 -0.25 0.35
CA SER A 131 -1.21 -0.25 -1.09
C SER A 131 -1.57 1.15 -1.58
N VAL A 132 -1.43 1.41 -2.87
CA VAL A 132 -1.82 2.69 -3.49
C VAL A 132 -2.94 2.44 -4.49
N ALA A 133 -4.02 3.20 -4.38
CA ALA A 133 -5.11 3.22 -5.34
C ALA A 133 -5.69 4.63 -5.45
N MET A 134 -5.92 5.11 -6.67
CA MET A 134 -6.59 6.39 -6.98
C MET A 134 -5.92 7.60 -6.29
N GLY A 135 -4.58 7.62 -6.17
CA GLY A 135 -3.83 8.71 -5.52
C GLY A 135 -3.80 8.66 -3.98
N TYR A 136 -4.42 7.64 -3.38
CA TYR A 136 -4.37 7.41 -1.94
C TYR A 136 -3.50 6.21 -1.62
N CYS A 137 -2.68 6.34 -0.58
CA CYS A 137 -1.98 5.21 0.00
C CYS A 137 -2.76 4.74 1.24
N MET A 138 -3.25 3.53 1.18
CA MET A 138 -3.97 2.88 2.28
C MET A 138 -2.98 2.07 3.11
N ILE A 139 -2.99 2.26 4.42
CA ILE A 139 -2.23 1.48 5.39
C ILE A 139 -3.23 0.61 6.15
N GLU A 140 -3.01 -0.70 6.17
CA GLU A 140 -3.90 -1.67 6.81
C GLU A 140 -3.64 -1.70 8.32
N SER A 141 -4.02 -0.63 9.01
CA SER A 141 -3.94 -0.48 10.47
C SER A 141 -5.32 -0.13 11.02
N GLU A 142 -5.75 -0.83 12.06
CA GLU A 142 -7.03 -0.55 12.73
C GLU A 142 -6.87 0.52 13.83
N ASN A 143 -5.79 0.45 14.58
CA ASN A 143 -5.45 1.43 15.62
C ASN A 143 -3.90 1.58 15.71
N PRO A 144 -3.37 2.75 15.37
CA PRO A 144 -4.07 3.94 14.85
C PRO A 144 -4.60 3.74 13.44
N SER A 145 -5.68 4.44 13.08
CA SER A 145 -6.12 4.59 11.70
C SER A 145 -5.22 5.58 10.97
N LEU A 146 -4.72 5.19 9.80
CA LEU A 146 -3.81 5.99 8.99
C LEU A 146 -4.34 6.11 7.57
N SER A 147 -4.56 7.35 7.11
CA SER A 147 -4.91 7.65 5.72
C SER A 147 -3.87 8.58 5.11
N VAL A 148 -3.30 8.19 3.98
CA VAL A 148 -2.21 8.93 3.35
C VAL A 148 -2.64 9.40 1.97
N THR A 149 -2.58 10.70 1.75
CA THR A 149 -2.76 11.35 0.45
C THR A 149 -1.40 11.71 -0.13
N ILE A 150 -1.17 11.35 -1.40
CA ILE A 150 0.04 11.70 -2.13
C ILE A 150 -0.24 13.03 -2.85
N ASN A 151 0.51 14.06 -2.52
CA ASN A 151 0.37 15.38 -3.12
C ASN A 151 1.21 15.50 -4.41
N ASP A 152 0.83 16.45 -5.29
CA ASP A 152 1.52 16.69 -6.57
C ASP A 152 2.94 17.26 -6.41
N ASP A 153 3.28 17.76 -5.22
CA ASP A 153 4.57 18.36 -4.87
C ASP A 153 5.55 17.38 -4.20
N ASP A 154 5.30 16.07 -4.35
CA ASP A 154 6.09 15.01 -3.73
C ASP A 154 6.10 15.06 -2.19
N THR A 155 5.02 15.58 -1.58
CA THR A 155 4.78 15.51 -0.13
C THR A 155 3.65 14.52 0.19
N LEU A 156 3.54 14.11 1.46
CA LEU A 156 2.42 13.30 1.93
C LEU A 156 1.61 14.09 2.95
N LYS A 157 0.29 14.02 2.83
CA LYS A 157 -0.65 14.39 3.90
C LYS A 157 -1.09 13.09 4.58
N VAL A 158 -0.88 12.99 5.89
CA VAL A 158 -1.20 11.82 6.70
C VAL A 158 -2.21 12.20 7.76
N ASP A 159 -3.42 11.69 7.64
CA ASP A 159 -4.42 11.79 8.68
C ASP A 159 -4.21 10.60 9.65
N TYR A 160 -3.91 10.90 10.89
CA TYR A 160 -3.67 9.95 11.99
C TYR A 160 -4.81 10.06 13.01
N SER A 161 -5.33 8.92 13.43
CA SER A 161 -6.36 8.87 14.48
C SER A 161 -6.20 7.60 15.32
N ASP A 162 -6.14 7.77 16.63
CA ASP A 162 -6.28 6.69 17.60
C ASP A 162 -7.38 7.02 18.63
N ASP A 163 -7.40 6.34 19.75
CA ASP A 163 -8.44 6.52 20.78
C ASP A 163 -8.36 7.88 21.49
N GLU A 164 -7.21 8.56 21.44
CA GLU A 164 -6.92 9.79 22.19
C GLU A 164 -6.63 10.98 21.27
N ASP A 165 -5.98 10.73 20.11
CA ASP A 165 -5.40 11.76 19.27
C ASP A 165 -6.03 11.75 17.86
N TYR A 166 -6.19 12.94 17.29
CA TYR A 166 -6.50 13.13 15.88
C TYR A 166 -5.65 14.27 15.31
N TYR A 167 -4.76 13.94 14.38
CA TYR A 167 -3.85 14.87 13.75
C TYR A 167 -3.79 14.69 12.25
N THR A 168 -3.53 15.79 11.51
CA THR A 168 -3.08 15.78 10.14
C THR A 168 -1.61 16.16 10.08
N PHE A 169 -0.75 15.26 9.62
CA PHE A 169 0.66 15.52 9.40
C PHE A 169 0.95 15.85 7.95
N HIS A 170 1.77 16.86 7.71
CA HIS A 170 2.40 17.11 6.42
C HIS A 170 3.82 16.53 6.48
N CYS A 171 4.08 15.52 5.64
CA CYS A 171 5.33 14.80 5.65
C CYS A 171 6.13 15.05 4.39
N VAL A 172 7.44 15.21 4.56
CA VAL A 172 8.42 15.30 3.48
C VAL A 172 9.33 14.10 3.48
N LYS A 173 9.87 13.77 2.31
CA LYS A 173 10.83 12.69 2.20
C LYS A 173 12.09 13.03 2.99
N SER A 174 12.47 12.13 3.88
CA SER A 174 13.73 12.28 4.61
C SER A 174 14.88 12.06 3.65
N ASP A 175 15.80 13.03 3.56
CA ASP A 175 17.05 12.82 2.82
C ASP A 175 17.80 11.69 3.52
N SER A 176 18.02 10.59 2.80
CA SER A 176 18.92 9.53 3.25
C SER A 176 20.32 10.12 3.33
N LYS A 177 20.79 10.41 4.54
CA LYS A 177 22.18 10.84 4.76
C LYS A 177 23.13 9.65 4.67
#